data_77d3a8b84f4f1dda070d0dee8a5c8eff
#
_entry.id   77d3a8b84f4f1dda070d0dee8a5c8eff
#
_cell.length_a   1.000
_cell.length_b   1.000
_cell.length_c   1.000
_cell.angle_alpha   90.00
_cell.angle_beta   90.00
_cell.angle_gamma   90.00
#
_symmetry.space_group_name_H-M   'P 1'
#
loop_
_entity.id
_entity.type
_entity.pdbx_description
1 polymer ?
#
loop_
_entity_poly.entity_id
_entity_poly.type
_entity_poly.pdbx_seq_one_letter_code
_entity_poly.pdbx_strand_id
1 'polypeptide(L)'
;MKKSAPFCLLLFLGLSGTLGTQALYAQETLSSSQLPCIPASHARKFGSLVLLNPNGRLEPVNSYTSAILRKLYGADKLNNINSDQFFLNLLAFPDEWGGYPFIKVDNKEILQRFGRDGKYIAWQDVFDADGNYVLTDEVNAIYAKSASERKRMDSDLLK
;
A
#
# COMPACT_ATOMS: atom_id res chain seq x y z
N MET A 1 -27.10 73.06 -27.73
CA MET A 1 -27.55 73.25 -26.33
C MET A 1 -27.13 71.97 -25.55
N LYS A 2 -26.03 72.04 -24.89
CA LYS A 2 -25.77 72.05 -23.45
C LYS A 2 -26.65 71.07 -22.67
N LYS A 3 -26.11 69.95 -22.16
CA LYS A 3 -26.01 69.77 -20.72
C LYS A 3 -25.05 68.58 -20.39
N SER A 4 -24.18 68.93 -19.53
CA SER A 4 -23.09 68.25 -18.88
C SER A 4 -23.48 67.12 -17.95
N ALA A 5 -22.57 66.14 -17.84
CA ALA A 5 -22.51 65.07 -16.90
C ALA A 5 -22.37 65.43 -15.42
N PRO A 6 -22.44 64.52 -14.51
CA PRO A 6 -21.24 64.35 -13.68
C PRO A 6 -20.75 62.91 -13.55
N PHE A 7 -19.48 62.87 -13.52
CA PHE A 7 -18.52 61.84 -13.09
C PHE A 7 -18.84 61.30 -11.70
N CYS A 8 -19.15 60.02 -11.61
CA CYS A 8 -19.27 59.33 -10.34
C CYS A 8 -18.14 58.29 -10.26
N LEU A 9 -17.11 58.70 -9.53
CA LEU A 9 -15.93 57.92 -9.20
C LEU A 9 -16.33 56.92 -8.11
N LEU A 10 -16.56 55.63 -8.45
CA LEU A 10 -16.75 54.56 -7.50
C LEU A 10 -15.42 53.80 -7.34
N LEU A 11 -14.79 54.08 -6.21
CA LEU A 11 -13.64 53.33 -5.67
C LEU A 11 -14.11 51.92 -5.34
N PHE A 12 -13.79 50.95 -6.18
CA PHE A 12 -13.90 49.55 -5.79
C PHE A 12 -12.60 49.12 -5.10
N LEU A 13 -12.67 49.06 -3.77
CA LEU A 13 -11.66 48.38 -2.96
C LEU A 13 -11.69 46.88 -3.30
N GLY A 14 -10.70 46.44 -4.05
CA GLY A 14 -10.49 45.01 -4.35
C GLY A 14 -10.03 44.27 -3.10
N LEU A 15 -10.92 43.53 -2.49
CA LEU A 15 -10.61 42.55 -1.48
C LEU A 15 -10.16 41.26 -2.21
N SER A 16 -8.87 41.18 -2.48
CA SER A 16 -8.25 39.95 -3.03
C SER A 16 -8.21 38.88 -1.96
N GLY A 17 -9.31 38.11 -1.82
CA GLY A 17 -9.34 36.86 -1.10
C GLY A 17 -8.58 35.79 -1.88
N THR A 18 -7.37 35.50 -1.47
CA THR A 18 -6.64 34.30 -1.91
C THR A 18 -7.39 33.09 -1.39
N LEU A 19 -8.26 32.51 -2.20
CA LEU A 19 -8.78 31.16 -2.01
C LEU A 19 -7.59 30.21 -2.17
N GLY A 20 -7.00 29.84 -1.04
CA GLY A 20 -6.08 28.72 -0.97
C GLY A 20 -6.81 27.46 -1.41
N THR A 21 -6.57 27.05 -2.65
CA THR A 21 -6.94 25.74 -3.13
C THR A 21 -6.12 24.73 -2.35
N GLN A 22 -6.66 24.25 -1.24
CA GLN A 22 -6.19 23.00 -0.63
C GLN A 22 -6.51 21.90 -1.64
N ALA A 23 -5.49 21.47 -2.35
CA ALA A 23 -5.56 20.26 -3.13
C ALA A 23 -5.77 19.11 -2.12
N LEU A 24 -7.02 18.69 -1.98
CA LEU A 24 -7.36 17.40 -1.38
C LEU A 24 -6.73 16.33 -2.29
N TYR A 25 -5.58 15.84 -1.88
CA TYR A 25 -5.07 14.58 -2.42
C TYR A 25 -6.04 13.50 -1.94
N ALA A 26 -7.11 13.30 -2.69
CA ALA A 26 -7.93 12.11 -2.59
C ALA A 26 -7.00 10.94 -2.92
N GLN A 27 -6.61 10.19 -1.91
CA GLN A 27 -5.91 8.93 -2.06
C GLN A 27 -6.90 7.98 -2.72
N GLU A 28 -6.85 7.89 -4.05
CA GLU A 28 -7.63 6.90 -4.80
C GLU A 28 -7.19 5.52 -4.32
N THR A 29 -8.02 4.89 -3.52
CA THR A 29 -7.85 3.48 -3.18
C THR A 29 -8.09 2.70 -4.46
N LEU A 30 -7.01 2.26 -5.11
CA LEU A 30 -7.08 1.41 -6.29
C LEU A 30 -7.94 0.19 -5.96
N SER A 31 -9.04 0.04 -6.68
CA SER A 31 -9.86 -1.16 -6.60
C SER A 31 -9.12 -2.32 -7.29
N SER A 32 -9.08 -3.49 -6.68
CA SER A 32 -8.45 -4.68 -7.28
C SER A 32 -9.02 -5.05 -8.67
N SER A 33 -10.21 -4.55 -9.00
CA SER A 33 -10.84 -4.75 -10.31
C SER A 33 -10.23 -3.89 -11.44
N GLN A 34 -9.42 -2.89 -11.11
CA GLN A 34 -8.74 -2.01 -12.06
C GLN A 34 -7.29 -2.44 -12.34
N LEU A 35 -6.77 -3.39 -11.54
CA LEU A 35 -5.41 -3.89 -11.71
C LEU A 35 -5.34 -4.95 -12.82
N PRO A 36 -4.22 -5.01 -13.56
CA PRO A 36 -3.99 -6.09 -14.52
C PRO A 36 -4.03 -7.42 -13.78
N CYS A 37 -4.76 -8.39 -14.35
CA CYS A 37 -4.97 -9.67 -13.71
C CYS A 37 -4.81 -10.82 -14.70
N ILE A 38 -3.93 -11.75 -14.36
CA ILE A 38 -3.72 -12.97 -15.14
C ILE A 38 -4.94 -13.89 -15.01
N PRO A 39 -5.40 -14.50 -16.12
CA PRO A 39 -6.54 -15.42 -16.10
C PRO A 39 -6.35 -16.59 -15.12
N ALA A 40 -7.40 -16.98 -14.40
CA ALA A 40 -7.36 -18.07 -13.43
C ALA A 40 -6.91 -19.41 -14.04
N SER A 41 -7.22 -19.65 -15.33
CA SER A 41 -6.78 -20.85 -16.06
C SER A 41 -5.25 -20.90 -16.23
N HIS A 42 -4.62 -19.75 -16.45
CA HIS A 42 -3.16 -19.64 -16.55
C HIS A 42 -2.52 -19.80 -15.16
N ALA A 43 -3.03 -19.11 -14.16
CA ALA A 43 -2.54 -19.21 -12.80
C ALA A 43 -2.64 -20.65 -12.24
N ARG A 44 -3.67 -21.40 -12.61
CA ARG A 44 -3.79 -22.83 -12.25
C ARG A 44 -2.66 -23.68 -12.83
N LYS A 45 -2.24 -23.43 -14.06
CA LYS A 45 -1.10 -24.11 -14.67
C LYS A 45 0.20 -23.79 -13.94
N PHE A 46 0.38 -22.52 -13.58
CA PHE A 46 1.50 -22.09 -12.75
C PHE A 46 1.49 -22.76 -11.37
N GLY A 47 0.35 -22.81 -10.70
CA GLY A 47 0.18 -23.44 -9.39
C GLY A 47 0.46 -24.96 -9.37
N SER A 48 0.38 -25.64 -10.53
CA SER A 48 0.70 -27.06 -10.67
C SER A 48 2.20 -27.36 -10.81
N LEU A 49 3.03 -26.33 -11.01
CA LEU A 49 4.48 -26.50 -11.03
C LEU A 49 4.99 -26.92 -9.63
N VAL A 50 6.18 -27.52 -9.59
CA VAL A 50 6.83 -27.94 -8.35
C VAL A 50 8.04 -27.05 -8.12
N LEU A 51 8.20 -26.59 -6.88
CA LEU A 51 9.36 -25.81 -6.44
C LEU A 51 10.08 -26.55 -5.28
N LEU A 52 11.34 -26.19 -5.09
CA LEU A 52 12.10 -26.59 -3.93
C LEU A 52 11.97 -25.46 -2.88
N ASN A 53 11.36 -25.77 -1.74
CA ASN A 53 11.21 -24.78 -0.68
C ASN A 53 12.53 -24.59 0.11
N PRO A 54 12.65 -23.53 0.94
CA PRO A 54 13.88 -23.25 1.71
C PRO A 54 14.30 -24.39 2.65
N ASN A 55 13.40 -25.29 3.01
CA ASN A 55 13.68 -26.46 3.85
C ASN A 55 14.16 -27.69 3.04
N GLY A 56 14.40 -27.54 1.73
CA GLY A 56 14.86 -28.60 0.86
C GLY A 56 13.78 -29.61 0.45
N ARG A 57 12.49 -29.30 0.60
CA ARG A 57 11.37 -30.15 0.22
C ARG A 57 10.76 -29.70 -1.10
N LEU A 58 10.38 -30.66 -1.93
CA LEU A 58 9.58 -30.39 -3.12
C LEU A 58 8.13 -30.17 -2.71
N GLU A 59 7.54 -29.07 -3.18
CA GLU A 59 6.13 -28.78 -2.96
C GLU A 59 5.49 -28.12 -4.19
N PRO A 60 4.18 -28.29 -4.40
CA PRO A 60 3.47 -27.58 -5.46
C PRO A 60 3.48 -26.06 -5.21
N VAL A 61 3.63 -25.27 -6.28
CA VAL A 61 3.58 -23.80 -6.21
C VAL A 61 2.29 -23.32 -5.55
N ASN A 62 1.15 -23.96 -5.81
CA ASN A 62 -0.13 -23.65 -5.16
C ASN A 62 -0.06 -23.66 -3.63
N SER A 63 0.63 -24.65 -3.03
CA SER A 63 0.81 -24.73 -1.58
C SER A 63 1.63 -23.56 -1.05
N TYR A 64 2.70 -23.23 -1.75
CA TYR A 64 3.58 -22.12 -1.43
C TYR A 64 2.86 -20.77 -1.55
N THR A 65 2.17 -20.49 -2.66
CA THR A 65 1.43 -19.26 -2.88
C THR A 65 0.29 -19.06 -1.89
N SER A 66 -0.39 -20.17 -1.51
CA SER A 66 -1.43 -20.14 -0.47
C SER A 66 -0.87 -19.79 0.90
N ALA A 67 0.30 -20.32 1.27
CA ALA A 67 0.96 -19.96 2.51
C ALA A 67 1.39 -18.48 2.54
N ILE A 68 1.92 -17.96 1.42
CA ILE A 68 2.28 -16.55 1.28
C ILE A 68 1.06 -15.64 1.40
N LEU A 69 -0.02 -15.93 0.67
CA LEU A 69 -1.22 -15.08 0.71
C LEU A 69 -1.82 -15.04 2.12
N ARG A 70 -1.91 -16.19 2.79
CA ARG A 70 -2.37 -16.24 4.20
C ARG A 70 -1.48 -15.44 5.13
N LYS A 71 -0.18 -15.47 4.92
CA LYS A 71 0.77 -14.72 5.74
C LYS A 71 0.66 -13.22 5.50
N LEU A 72 0.55 -12.78 4.25
CA LEU A 72 0.50 -11.36 3.88
C LEU A 72 -0.90 -10.76 4.11
N TYR A 73 -1.94 -11.41 3.64
CA TYR A 73 -3.29 -10.86 3.61
C TYR A 73 -4.19 -11.39 4.73
N GLY A 74 -3.86 -12.54 5.31
CA GLY A 74 -4.62 -13.17 6.38
C GLY A 74 -5.84 -13.97 5.90
N ALA A 75 -5.94 -14.26 4.59
CA ALA A 75 -7.02 -15.03 4.00
C ALA A 75 -6.53 -15.89 2.83
N ASP A 76 -7.36 -16.85 2.39
CA ASP A 76 -7.03 -17.76 1.27
C ASP A 76 -7.28 -17.14 -0.12
N LYS A 77 -7.96 -16.00 -0.17
CA LYS A 77 -8.26 -15.24 -1.38
C LYS A 77 -8.16 -13.76 -1.10
N LEU A 78 -7.70 -13.01 -2.08
CA LEU A 78 -7.77 -11.55 -2.09
C LEU A 78 -8.96 -11.16 -2.98
N ASN A 79 -10.09 -10.80 -2.36
CA ASN A 79 -11.37 -10.62 -3.05
C ASN A 79 -11.73 -11.87 -3.88
N ASN A 80 -11.82 -11.76 -5.21
CA ASN A 80 -12.11 -12.87 -6.11
C ASN A 80 -10.86 -13.54 -6.72
N ILE A 81 -9.65 -13.13 -6.30
CA ILE A 81 -8.38 -13.58 -6.82
C ILE A 81 -7.84 -14.68 -5.91
N ASN A 82 -7.51 -15.84 -6.47
CA ASN A 82 -6.88 -16.92 -5.72
C ASN A 82 -5.38 -16.67 -5.49
N SER A 83 -4.76 -17.47 -4.63
CA SER A 83 -3.35 -17.34 -4.27
C SER A 83 -2.39 -17.43 -5.44
N ASP A 84 -2.66 -18.32 -6.42
CA ASP A 84 -1.79 -18.48 -7.59
C ASP A 84 -1.88 -17.27 -8.51
N GLN A 85 -3.11 -16.72 -8.70
CA GLN A 85 -3.31 -15.48 -9.47
C GLN A 85 -2.65 -14.29 -8.77
N PHE A 86 -2.84 -14.15 -7.45
CA PHE A 86 -2.22 -13.09 -6.67
C PHE A 86 -0.71 -13.11 -6.82
N PHE A 87 -0.08 -14.26 -6.58
CA PHE A 87 1.37 -14.39 -6.64
C PHE A 87 1.90 -14.15 -8.06
N LEU A 88 1.23 -14.70 -9.07
CA LEU A 88 1.64 -14.54 -10.46
C LEU A 88 1.45 -13.09 -10.94
N ASN A 89 0.41 -12.39 -10.47
CA ASN A 89 0.21 -10.96 -10.73
C ASN A 89 1.33 -10.11 -10.13
N LEU A 90 1.76 -10.38 -8.89
CA LEU A 90 2.90 -9.70 -8.28
C LEU A 90 4.19 -9.87 -9.07
N LEU A 91 4.40 -11.04 -9.66
CA LEU A 91 5.57 -11.31 -10.49
C LEU A 91 5.51 -10.62 -11.86
N ALA A 92 4.31 -10.57 -12.46
CA ALA A 92 4.12 -10.05 -13.82
C ALA A 92 3.92 -8.53 -13.86
N PHE A 93 3.35 -7.96 -12.82
CA PHE A 93 2.96 -6.54 -12.72
C PHE A 93 3.36 -5.96 -11.35
N PRO A 94 4.67 -5.96 -11.01
CA PRO A 94 5.12 -5.58 -9.67
C PRO A 94 4.80 -4.14 -9.31
N ASP A 95 4.84 -3.21 -10.26
CA ASP A 95 4.61 -1.78 -10.02
C ASP A 95 3.14 -1.51 -9.68
N GLU A 96 2.21 -2.09 -10.45
CA GLU A 96 0.77 -1.90 -10.26
C GLU A 96 0.27 -2.59 -8.99
N TRP A 97 0.71 -3.83 -8.76
CA TRP A 97 0.33 -4.59 -7.58
C TRP A 97 1.08 -4.15 -6.33
N GLY A 98 2.28 -3.59 -6.48
CA GLY A 98 3.05 -3.02 -5.38
C GLY A 98 2.37 -1.86 -4.67
N GLY A 99 1.56 -1.08 -5.41
CA GLY A 99 0.74 0.01 -4.87
C GLY A 99 -0.59 -0.43 -4.23
N TYR A 100 -1.01 -1.67 -4.44
CA TYR A 100 -2.25 -2.18 -3.86
C TYR A 100 -2.05 -2.63 -2.41
N PRO A 101 -2.93 -2.24 -1.45
CA PRO A 101 -2.77 -2.61 -0.05
C PRO A 101 -3.18 -4.07 0.19
N PHE A 102 -2.21 -4.95 0.36
CA PHE A 102 -2.41 -6.38 0.63
C PHE A 102 -1.64 -6.91 1.84
N ILE A 103 -0.77 -6.13 2.44
CA ILE A 103 0.00 -6.54 3.61
C ILE A 103 -0.80 -6.19 4.86
N LYS A 104 -1.27 -7.20 5.57
CA LYS A 104 -2.06 -7.03 6.79
C LYS A 104 -1.18 -6.59 7.95
N VAL A 105 -1.61 -5.52 8.63
CA VAL A 105 -0.97 -5.01 9.85
C VAL A 105 -2.03 -4.91 10.94
N ASP A 106 -1.85 -5.66 12.02
CA ASP A 106 -2.82 -5.69 13.13
C ASP A 106 -2.57 -4.56 14.15
N ASN A 107 -1.39 -3.98 14.17
CA ASN A 107 -1.02 -2.91 15.09
C ASN A 107 -1.36 -1.54 14.49
N LYS A 108 -2.27 -0.81 15.16
CA LYS A 108 -2.73 0.52 14.71
C LYS A 108 -1.63 1.58 14.72
N GLU A 109 -0.69 1.51 15.66
CA GLU A 109 0.42 2.47 15.74
C GLU A 109 1.36 2.32 14.55
N ILE A 110 1.57 1.07 14.09
CA ILE A 110 2.34 0.79 12.88
C ILE A 110 1.60 1.30 11.64
N LEU A 111 0.30 1.06 11.52
CA LEU A 111 -0.51 1.56 10.42
C LEU A 111 -0.46 3.09 10.30
N GLN A 112 -0.53 3.80 11.42
CA GLN A 112 -0.44 5.26 11.45
C GLN A 112 0.90 5.79 10.93
N ARG A 113 2.00 5.06 11.16
CA ARG A 113 3.32 5.44 10.60
C ARG A 113 3.36 5.40 9.09
N PHE A 114 2.57 4.51 8.47
CA PHE A 114 2.40 4.44 7.03
C PHE A 114 1.27 5.35 6.51
N GLY A 115 0.67 6.19 7.37
CA GLY A 115 -0.43 7.07 6.98
C GLY A 115 -1.69 6.34 6.53
N ARG A 116 -1.92 5.11 7.03
CA ARG A 116 -3.05 4.26 6.67
C ARG A 116 -4.03 4.10 7.83
N ASP A 117 -5.32 4.28 7.54
CA ASP A 117 -6.41 4.11 8.53
C ASP A 117 -7.05 2.71 8.47
N GLY A 118 -6.68 1.89 7.48
CA GLY A 118 -7.23 0.56 7.23
C GLY A 118 -6.59 -0.55 8.07
N LYS A 119 -6.58 -1.76 7.50
CA LYS A 119 -5.89 -2.94 8.05
C LYS A 119 -4.71 -3.39 7.20
N TYR A 120 -4.53 -2.77 6.05
CA TYR A 120 -3.57 -3.20 5.04
C TYR A 120 -2.71 -2.03 4.59
N ILE A 121 -1.44 -2.32 4.34
CA ILE A 121 -0.49 -1.41 3.67
C ILE A 121 -0.10 -1.99 2.32
N ALA A 122 0.35 -1.13 1.42
CA ALA A 122 0.93 -1.56 0.15
C ALA A 122 2.43 -1.86 0.30
N TRP A 123 2.98 -2.66 -0.60
CA TRP A 123 4.42 -2.91 -0.63
C TRP A 123 5.22 -1.61 -0.82
N GLN A 124 4.72 -0.70 -1.67
CA GLN A 124 5.37 0.58 -1.94
C GLN A 124 5.37 1.51 -0.72
N ASP A 125 4.42 1.39 0.21
CA ASP A 125 4.40 2.19 1.44
C ASP A 125 5.60 1.90 2.35
N VAL A 126 6.24 0.74 2.18
CA VAL A 126 7.34 0.26 3.02
C VAL A 126 8.66 0.96 2.68
N PHE A 127 8.72 1.64 1.53
CA PHE A 127 9.91 2.34 1.05
C PHE A 127 9.67 3.84 0.92
N ASP A 128 10.71 4.64 1.17
CA ASP A 128 10.70 6.07 0.90
C ASP A 128 10.98 6.38 -0.59
N ALA A 129 11.00 7.67 -0.95
CA ALA A 129 11.27 8.12 -2.31
C ALA A 129 12.67 7.75 -2.83
N ASP A 130 13.61 7.49 -1.93
CA ASP A 130 14.98 7.09 -2.24
C ASP A 130 15.15 5.57 -2.28
N GLY A 131 14.07 4.82 -2.00
CA GLY A 131 14.05 3.36 -2.00
C GLY A 131 14.56 2.73 -0.70
N ASN A 132 14.72 3.50 0.38
CA ASN A 132 15.13 2.98 1.67
C ASN A 132 13.90 2.46 2.45
N TYR A 133 14.11 1.44 3.26
CA TYR A 133 13.08 0.92 4.14
C TYR A 133 12.72 1.92 5.25
N VAL A 134 11.46 2.36 5.26
CA VAL A 134 10.96 3.45 6.14
C VAL A 134 11.19 3.16 7.63
N LEU A 135 11.19 1.91 8.06
CA LEU A 135 11.36 1.50 9.46
C LEU A 135 12.79 1.06 9.79
N THR A 136 13.78 1.37 8.95
CA THR A 136 15.18 0.92 9.14
C THR A 136 15.72 1.27 10.50
N ASP A 137 15.55 2.51 10.94
CA ASP A 137 16.11 2.99 12.21
C ASP A 137 15.42 2.33 13.40
N GLU A 138 14.09 2.20 13.37
CA GLU A 138 13.32 1.53 14.41
C GLU A 138 13.68 0.05 14.52
N VAL A 139 13.79 -0.63 13.40
CA VAL A 139 14.16 -2.06 13.37
C VAL A 139 15.58 -2.26 13.91
N ASN A 140 16.52 -1.42 13.52
CA ASN A 140 17.89 -1.48 14.03
C ASN A 140 17.93 -1.20 15.56
N ALA A 141 17.15 -0.21 16.03
CA ALA A 141 17.04 0.07 17.46
C ALA A 141 16.42 -1.12 18.23
N ILE A 142 15.48 -1.85 17.62
CA ILE A 142 14.89 -3.05 18.24
C ILE A 142 15.89 -4.21 18.29
N TYR A 143 16.67 -4.42 17.24
CA TYR A 143 17.72 -5.44 17.25
C TYR A 143 18.83 -5.17 18.27
N ALA A 144 19.10 -3.91 18.58
CA ALA A 144 20.05 -3.52 19.64
C ALA A 144 19.54 -3.82 21.06
N LYS A 145 18.22 -4.02 21.25
CA LYS A 145 17.62 -4.38 22.54
C LYS A 145 17.75 -5.87 22.82
N SER A 146 18.00 -6.21 24.08
CA SER A 146 17.88 -7.61 24.55
C SER A 146 16.42 -8.09 24.46
N ALA A 147 16.19 -9.39 24.40
CA ALA A 147 14.83 -9.96 24.28
C ALA A 147 13.90 -9.54 25.44
N SER A 148 14.46 -9.33 26.64
CA SER A 148 13.71 -8.89 27.83
C SER A 148 13.30 -7.40 27.80
N GLU A 149 13.97 -6.57 27.02
CA GLU A 149 13.71 -5.15 26.89
C GLU A 149 12.73 -4.82 25.76
N ARG A 150 12.44 -5.80 24.90
CA ARG A 150 11.51 -5.63 23.78
C ARG A 150 10.07 -5.56 24.28
N LYS A 151 9.37 -4.49 23.88
CA LYS A 151 7.95 -4.31 24.11
C LYS A 151 7.13 -5.10 23.09
N ARG A 152 5.82 -5.22 23.31
CA ARG A 152 4.90 -5.86 22.36
C ARG A 152 4.98 -5.24 20.96
N MET A 153 5.04 -3.90 20.88
CA MET A 153 5.18 -3.17 19.63
C MET A 153 6.47 -3.55 18.88
N ASP A 154 7.58 -3.68 19.60
CA ASP A 154 8.87 -4.10 19.02
C ASP A 154 8.76 -5.49 18.40
N SER A 155 8.04 -6.40 19.06
CA SER A 155 7.79 -7.74 18.56
C SER A 155 6.84 -7.76 17.35
N ASP A 156 5.89 -6.84 17.28
CA ASP A 156 4.96 -6.72 16.16
C ASP A 156 5.65 -6.13 14.91
N LEU A 157 6.64 -5.24 15.09
CA LEU A 157 7.47 -4.70 14.00
C LEU A 157 8.43 -5.75 13.39
N LEU A 158 8.82 -6.78 14.14
CA LEU A 158 9.74 -7.83 13.68
C LEU A 158 9.03 -9.04 13.05
N LYS A 159 7.70 -9.06 12.96
CA LYS A 159 6.90 -10.13 12.34
C LYS A 159 6.68 -9.91 10.87
#